data_f9b0c5af0679fdf3a6b6342d7fa8bd3a
#
_entry.id   f9b0c5af0679fdf3a6b6342d7fa8bd3a
#
_cell.length_a   1.000
_cell.length_b   1.000
_cell.length_c   1.000
_cell.angle_alpha   90.00
_cell.angle_beta   90.00
_cell.angle_gamma   90.00
#
_symmetry.space_group_name_H-M   'P 1'
#
loop_
_entity.id
_entity.type
_entity.pdbx_description
1 polymer ?
#
loop_
_entity_poly.entity_id
_entity_poly.type
_entity_poly.pdbx_seq_one_letter_code
_entity_poly.pdbx_strand_id
1 'polypeptide(L)'
;MAPTAQPDRRHALYDAYCAVPEHQRAEIIDGTLYVLPRPAPRHANAATVLAGELNGAFQRGRGGPGGWWILFEPELQLVELEPMSPDIAGWRVERMPALPEVAHFTLAPDWVCEVLSKSTETVDRTKKLPIYAACGVRHVWLVDPTARTLEVHALGEDRRWHDVRVYEGGVRVRAEPFAAIELDLNELWAR
;
A
#
# COMPACT_ATOMS: atom_id res chain seq x y z
N MET A 1 41.01 22.49 -12.44
CA MET A 1 39.55 22.48 -12.22
C MET A 1 39.10 21.02 -12.16
N ALA A 2 38.69 20.55 -11.02
CA ALA A 2 38.09 19.21 -10.89
C ALA A 2 36.76 19.18 -11.62
N PRO A 3 36.41 18.11 -12.35
CA PRO A 3 35.09 17.99 -12.95
C PRO A 3 34.04 17.97 -11.83
N THR A 4 33.07 18.89 -11.87
CA THR A 4 31.90 18.86 -11.05
C THR A 4 31.19 17.56 -11.40
N ALA A 5 31.12 16.60 -10.47
CA ALA A 5 30.36 15.38 -10.63
C ALA A 5 28.90 15.78 -10.95
N GLN A 6 28.37 15.34 -12.08
CA GLN A 6 26.96 15.47 -12.35
C GLN A 6 26.20 14.77 -11.21
N PRO A 7 25.20 15.42 -10.61
CA PRO A 7 24.36 14.75 -9.59
C PRO A 7 23.83 13.46 -10.19
N ASP A 8 23.94 12.37 -9.45
CA ASP A 8 23.38 11.09 -9.82
C ASP A 8 21.89 11.31 -10.15
N ARG A 9 21.43 10.74 -11.25
CA ARG A 9 20.04 10.88 -11.72
C ARG A 9 19.00 10.60 -10.63
N ARG A 10 19.30 9.70 -9.69
CA ARG A 10 18.45 9.39 -8.55
C ARG A 10 18.33 10.56 -7.58
N HIS A 11 19.41 11.22 -7.24
CA HIS A 11 19.40 12.42 -6.38
C HIS A 11 18.62 13.56 -7.03
N ALA A 12 18.83 13.82 -8.31
CA ALA A 12 18.07 14.85 -9.02
C ALA A 12 16.56 14.55 -9.05
N LEU A 13 16.17 13.27 -9.14
CA LEU A 13 14.78 12.85 -9.09
C LEU A 13 14.21 13.00 -7.68
N TYR A 14 14.96 12.67 -6.65
CA TYR A 14 14.58 12.85 -5.26
C TYR A 14 14.45 14.34 -4.90
N ASP A 15 15.34 15.19 -5.39
CA ASP A 15 15.23 16.66 -5.24
C ASP A 15 13.94 17.18 -5.90
N ALA A 16 13.59 16.66 -7.08
CA ALA A 16 12.33 16.99 -7.75
C ALA A 16 11.09 16.52 -6.95
N TYR A 17 11.17 15.33 -6.31
CA TYR A 17 10.15 14.87 -5.38
C TYR A 17 9.98 15.80 -4.17
N CYS A 18 11.09 16.20 -3.54
CA CYS A 18 11.06 17.12 -2.41
C CYS A 18 10.56 18.52 -2.78
N ALA A 19 10.64 18.91 -4.06
CA ALA A 19 10.13 20.18 -4.56
C ALA A 19 8.63 20.15 -4.88
N VAL A 20 7.97 18.98 -4.85
CA VAL A 20 6.52 18.88 -5.05
C VAL A 20 5.82 19.58 -3.89
N PRO A 21 4.82 20.45 -4.16
CA PRO A 21 4.10 21.15 -3.11
C PRO A 21 3.42 20.18 -2.13
N GLU A 22 3.47 20.47 -0.82
CA GLU A 22 2.92 19.61 0.26
C GLU A 22 1.44 19.24 0.09
N HIS A 23 0.66 20.02 -0.64
CA HIS A 23 -0.75 19.72 -0.90
C HIS A 23 -0.95 18.71 -2.04
N GLN A 24 0.11 18.28 -2.70
CA GLN A 24 0.10 17.27 -3.75
C GLN A 24 0.77 16.00 -3.24
N ARG A 25 0.25 14.86 -3.67
CA ARG A 25 0.89 13.56 -3.43
C ARG A 25 1.86 13.27 -4.56
N ALA A 26 3.02 12.76 -4.22
CA ALA A 26 3.99 12.32 -5.20
C ALA A 26 4.64 11.01 -4.74
N GLU A 27 5.11 10.23 -5.70
CA GLU A 27 5.83 8.98 -5.48
C GLU A 27 6.93 8.85 -6.51
N ILE A 28 8.04 8.21 -6.14
CA ILE A 28 9.04 7.77 -7.11
C ILE A 28 8.94 6.25 -7.23
N ILE A 29 8.62 5.77 -8.42
CA ILE A 29 8.42 4.35 -8.68
C ILE A 29 9.24 3.96 -9.90
N ASP A 30 10.19 3.03 -9.72
CA ASP A 30 11.06 2.54 -10.79
C ASP A 30 11.71 3.69 -11.57
N GLY A 31 12.31 4.64 -10.81
CA GLY A 31 13.05 5.78 -11.37
C GLY A 31 12.18 6.81 -12.12
N THR A 32 10.89 6.88 -11.81
CA THR A 32 9.95 7.85 -12.40
C THR A 32 9.18 8.56 -11.31
N LEU A 33 9.12 9.89 -11.36
CA LEU A 33 8.30 10.72 -10.47
C LEU A 33 6.86 10.76 -10.98
N TYR A 34 5.94 10.37 -10.11
CA TYR A 34 4.50 10.47 -10.31
C TYR A 34 3.93 11.52 -9.37
N VAL A 35 3.22 12.49 -9.90
CA VAL A 35 2.41 13.43 -9.11
C VAL A 35 0.96 13.00 -9.25
N LEU A 36 0.36 12.63 -8.12
CA LEU A 36 -0.92 11.95 -8.08
C LEU A 36 -2.08 12.95 -7.88
N PRO A 37 -3.21 12.76 -8.56
CA PRO A 37 -4.42 13.53 -8.29
C PRO A 37 -4.99 13.16 -6.91
N ARG A 38 -5.90 13.98 -6.41
CA ARG A 38 -6.67 13.61 -5.21
C ARG A 38 -7.53 12.37 -5.49
N PRO A 39 -7.70 11.47 -4.49
CA PRO A 39 -8.53 10.30 -4.65
C PRO A 39 -9.98 10.64 -5.05
N ALA A 40 -10.54 9.88 -5.97
CA ALA A 40 -11.96 9.97 -6.28
C ALA A 40 -12.82 9.49 -5.07
N PRO A 41 -14.07 9.97 -4.94
CA PRO A 41 -14.90 9.62 -3.77
C PRO A 41 -15.08 8.11 -3.52
N ARG A 42 -15.21 7.29 -4.56
CA ARG A 42 -15.33 5.83 -4.42
C ARG A 42 -14.04 5.19 -3.90
N HIS A 43 -12.89 5.67 -4.36
CA HIS A 43 -11.59 5.26 -3.85
C HIS A 43 -11.45 5.62 -2.36
N ALA A 44 -11.70 6.88 -2.01
CA ALA A 44 -11.62 7.36 -0.63
C ALA A 44 -12.58 6.57 0.30
N ASN A 45 -13.81 6.25 -0.16
CA ASN A 45 -14.75 5.44 0.59
C ASN A 45 -14.20 4.05 0.86
N ALA A 46 -13.74 3.33 -0.18
CA ALA A 46 -13.22 1.97 -0.04
C ALA A 46 -12.01 1.93 0.90
N ALA A 47 -11.05 2.85 0.74
CA ALA A 47 -9.88 2.95 1.61
C ALA A 47 -10.29 3.23 3.08
N THR A 48 -11.20 4.18 3.31
CA THR A 48 -11.65 4.56 4.66
C THR A 48 -12.37 3.41 5.36
N VAL A 49 -13.31 2.75 4.68
CA VAL A 49 -14.08 1.63 5.25
C VAL A 49 -13.13 0.48 5.58
N LEU A 50 -12.29 0.06 4.62
CA LEU A 50 -11.37 -1.04 4.83
C LEU A 50 -10.37 -0.75 5.95
N ALA A 51 -9.78 0.44 5.96
CA ALA A 51 -8.86 0.85 7.04
C ALA A 51 -9.56 0.84 8.41
N GLY A 52 -10.82 1.28 8.49
CA GLY A 52 -11.61 1.30 9.71
C GLY A 52 -11.87 -0.11 10.26
N GLU A 53 -12.31 -1.04 9.42
CA GLU A 53 -12.57 -2.43 9.79
C GLU A 53 -11.29 -3.12 10.29
N LEU A 54 -10.20 -3.02 9.52
CA LEU A 54 -8.93 -3.63 9.89
C LEU A 54 -8.30 -2.98 11.14
N ASN A 55 -8.34 -1.66 11.26
CA ASN A 55 -7.85 -0.96 12.45
C ASN A 55 -8.63 -1.37 13.70
N GLY A 56 -9.97 -1.47 13.60
CA GLY A 56 -10.80 -1.92 14.69
C GLY A 56 -10.38 -3.29 15.23
N ALA A 57 -10.31 -4.28 14.35
CA ALA A 57 -10.07 -5.67 14.70
C ALA A 57 -8.59 -5.98 14.98
N PHE A 58 -7.67 -5.46 14.18
CA PHE A 58 -6.27 -5.90 14.19
C PHE A 58 -5.32 -4.92 14.89
N GLN A 59 -5.63 -3.62 14.95
CA GLN A 59 -4.82 -2.70 15.74
C GLN A 59 -5.37 -2.52 17.15
N ARG A 60 -6.69 -2.35 17.30
CA ARG A 60 -7.34 -2.10 18.58
C ARG A 60 -7.86 -3.37 19.27
N GLY A 61 -7.85 -4.52 18.61
CA GLY A 61 -8.35 -5.78 19.13
C GLY A 61 -9.86 -5.81 19.39
N ARG A 62 -10.64 -4.93 18.74
CA ARG A 62 -12.09 -4.86 18.90
C ARG A 62 -12.78 -5.82 17.94
N GLY A 63 -13.21 -6.96 18.46
CA GLY A 63 -13.81 -8.02 17.64
C GLY A 63 -12.82 -8.82 16.82
N GLY A 64 -11.53 -8.69 17.08
CA GLY A 64 -10.44 -9.39 16.40
C GLY A 64 -9.21 -9.54 17.28
N PRO A 65 -8.14 -10.17 16.76
CA PRO A 65 -6.99 -10.60 17.57
C PRO A 65 -6.03 -9.47 17.97
N GLY A 66 -6.10 -8.28 17.37
CA GLY A 66 -5.07 -7.27 17.54
C GLY A 66 -3.74 -7.66 16.88
N GLY A 67 -2.63 -7.07 17.35
CA GLY A 67 -1.27 -7.47 17.00
C GLY A 67 -0.72 -6.85 15.70
N TRP A 68 -1.36 -5.79 15.20
CA TRP A 68 -0.93 -5.08 14.00
C TRP A 68 -0.90 -3.57 14.20
N TRP A 69 -0.06 -2.91 13.44
CA TRP A 69 -0.18 -1.52 13.06
C TRP A 69 -0.86 -1.46 11.69
N ILE A 70 -2.01 -0.81 11.59
CA ILE A 70 -2.72 -0.56 10.33
C ILE A 70 -2.70 0.94 10.08
N LEU A 71 -1.95 1.38 9.07
CA LEU A 71 -1.70 2.78 8.79
C LEU A 71 -2.24 3.16 7.41
N PHE A 72 -2.83 4.35 7.35
CA PHE A 72 -3.34 4.95 6.13
C PHE A 72 -2.25 5.82 5.49
N GLU A 73 -2.01 5.63 4.20
CA GLU A 73 -1.04 6.37 3.39
C GLU A 73 0.37 6.54 4.04
N PRO A 74 0.99 5.47 4.59
CA PRO A 74 2.33 5.61 5.15
C PRO A 74 3.35 5.78 4.04
N GLU A 75 4.32 6.69 4.20
CA GLU A 75 5.44 6.79 3.28
C GLU A 75 6.41 5.64 3.50
N LEU A 76 6.70 4.90 2.44
CA LEU A 76 7.64 3.79 2.40
C LEU A 76 8.89 4.19 1.60
N GLN A 77 10.07 3.98 2.15
CA GLN A 77 11.35 4.05 1.44
C GLN A 77 12.00 2.66 1.40
N LEU A 78 11.36 1.74 0.68
CA LEU A 78 11.82 0.35 0.53
C LEU A 78 12.95 0.23 -0.50
N VAL A 79 13.03 1.16 -1.43
CA VAL A 79 14.10 1.36 -2.39
C VAL A 79 14.73 2.71 -2.09
N GLU A 80 16.05 2.77 -2.10
CA GLU A 80 16.79 4.00 -1.79
C GLU A 80 16.41 5.14 -2.73
N LEU A 81 16.05 6.30 -2.16
CA LEU A 81 15.59 7.50 -2.85
C LEU A 81 14.31 7.30 -3.72
N GLU A 82 13.52 6.27 -3.44
CA GLU A 82 12.25 6.04 -4.11
C GLU A 82 11.09 5.96 -3.08
N PRO A 83 10.64 7.12 -2.56
CA PRO A 83 9.48 7.17 -1.67
C PRO A 83 8.20 6.78 -2.42
N MET A 84 7.40 5.92 -1.79
CA MET A 84 6.09 5.48 -2.28
C MET A 84 5.10 5.39 -1.14
N SER A 85 3.82 5.58 -1.39
CA SER A 85 2.78 5.56 -0.36
C SER A 85 1.60 4.70 -0.80
N PRO A 86 1.50 3.45 -0.33
CA PRO A 86 0.29 2.65 -0.53
C PRO A 86 -0.90 3.29 0.17
N ASP A 87 -2.12 2.99 -0.28
CA ASP A 87 -3.30 3.52 0.38
C ASP A 87 -3.45 3.03 1.82
N ILE A 88 -3.09 1.76 2.10
CA ILE A 88 -3.04 1.23 3.47
C ILE A 88 -1.85 0.27 3.56
N ALA A 89 -1.16 0.28 4.69
CA ALA A 89 -0.17 -0.76 4.99
C ALA A 89 -0.29 -1.28 6.42
N GLY A 90 0.17 -2.52 6.62
CA GLY A 90 0.13 -3.18 7.90
C GLY A 90 1.44 -3.86 8.27
N TRP A 91 1.83 -3.68 9.53
CA TRP A 91 2.98 -4.36 10.15
C TRP A 91 2.52 -5.17 11.36
N ARG A 92 3.05 -6.36 11.51
CA ARG A 92 2.89 -7.11 12.76
C ARG A 92 3.68 -6.43 13.88
N VAL A 93 3.05 -6.26 15.03
CA VAL A 93 3.69 -5.66 16.22
C VAL A 93 4.94 -6.45 16.63
N GLU A 94 4.97 -7.75 16.39
CA GLU A 94 6.16 -8.62 16.64
C GLU A 94 7.39 -8.19 15.82
N ARG A 95 7.18 -7.68 14.60
CA ARG A 95 8.26 -7.19 13.72
C ARG A 95 8.59 -5.71 13.95
N MET A 96 7.60 -4.94 14.36
CA MET A 96 7.72 -3.50 14.64
C MET A 96 7.07 -3.21 15.99
N PRO A 97 7.77 -3.46 17.11
CA PRO A 97 7.19 -3.30 18.46
C PRO A 97 6.75 -1.87 18.79
N ALA A 98 7.36 -0.88 18.17
CA ALA A 98 6.99 0.53 18.31
C ALA A 98 7.04 1.22 16.93
N LEU A 99 6.18 2.23 16.75
CA LEU A 99 6.25 3.09 15.57
C LEU A 99 7.54 3.92 15.60
N PRO A 100 8.27 4.03 14.48
CA PRO A 100 9.47 4.84 14.40
C PRO A 100 9.14 6.33 14.50
N GLU A 101 10.06 7.12 15.07
CA GLU A 101 9.94 8.59 15.18
C GLU A 101 10.50 9.30 13.92
N VAL A 102 10.23 8.75 12.74
CA VAL A 102 10.67 9.30 11.44
C VAL A 102 9.48 9.38 10.49
N ALA A 103 9.60 10.21 9.46
CA ALA A 103 8.49 10.46 8.54
C ALA A 103 8.19 9.28 7.59
N HIS A 104 9.12 8.35 7.43
CA HIS A 104 8.98 7.24 6.49
C HIS A 104 9.39 5.91 7.11
N PHE A 105 8.93 4.82 6.52
CA PHE A 105 9.25 3.45 6.93
C PHE A 105 10.25 2.81 5.96
N THR A 106 11.35 2.28 6.50
CA THR A 106 12.31 1.46 5.75
C THR A 106 12.08 -0.04 5.94
N LEU A 107 11.32 -0.41 6.99
CA LEU A 107 10.90 -1.78 7.22
C LEU A 107 9.71 -2.10 6.31
N ALA A 108 9.87 -3.07 5.41
CA ALA A 108 8.78 -3.52 4.56
C ALA A 108 7.58 -3.99 5.39
N PRO A 109 6.34 -3.56 5.05
CA PRO A 109 5.14 -4.03 5.72
C PRO A 109 4.91 -5.53 5.50
N ASP A 110 4.11 -6.14 6.37
CA ASP A 110 3.65 -7.52 6.20
C ASP A 110 2.50 -7.61 5.21
N TRP A 111 1.76 -6.52 5.06
CA TRP A 111 0.62 -6.39 4.17
C TRP A 111 0.51 -4.98 3.61
N VAL A 112 0.11 -4.87 2.36
CA VAL A 112 -0.18 -3.62 1.65
C VAL A 112 -1.53 -3.74 0.95
N CYS A 113 -2.26 -2.63 0.88
CA CYS A 113 -3.45 -2.49 0.05
C CYS A 113 -3.32 -1.27 -0.87
N GLU A 114 -3.59 -1.48 -2.15
CA GLU A 114 -3.79 -0.43 -3.13
C GLU A 114 -5.26 -0.42 -3.55
N VAL A 115 -5.89 0.73 -3.48
CA VAL A 115 -7.23 0.93 -4.00
C VAL A 115 -7.11 1.47 -5.42
N LEU A 116 -7.48 0.66 -6.37
CA LEU A 116 -7.26 0.94 -7.79
C LEU A 116 -8.10 2.10 -8.30
N SER A 117 -7.51 2.89 -9.18
CA SER A 117 -8.16 3.93 -9.94
C SER A 117 -7.72 3.87 -11.40
N LYS A 118 -8.51 4.45 -12.32
CA LYS A 118 -8.15 4.49 -13.74
C LYS A 118 -6.80 5.15 -14.03
N SER A 119 -6.34 6.04 -13.14
CA SER A 119 -5.07 6.76 -13.30
C SER A 119 -3.87 6.01 -12.75
N THR A 120 -4.05 5.11 -11.78
CA THR A 120 -2.94 4.45 -11.06
C THR A 120 -2.87 2.95 -11.29
N GLU A 121 -3.98 2.28 -11.65
CA GLU A 121 -4.08 0.83 -11.77
C GLU A 121 -2.90 0.18 -12.53
N THR A 122 -2.52 0.75 -13.67
CA THR A 122 -1.40 0.21 -14.46
C THR A 122 -0.09 0.26 -13.68
N VAL A 123 0.17 1.35 -12.96
CA VAL A 123 1.38 1.52 -12.14
C VAL A 123 1.35 0.56 -10.94
N ASP A 124 0.20 0.47 -10.26
CA ASP A 124 0.03 -0.41 -9.10
C ASP A 124 0.29 -1.86 -9.48
N ARG A 125 -0.29 -2.33 -10.60
CA ARG A 125 -0.15 -3.71 -11.08
C ARG A 125 1.22 -4.02 -11.68
N THR A 126 1.80 -3.10 -12.47
CA THR A 126 3.00 -3.42 -13.28
C THR A 126 4.29 -2.95 -12.66
N LYS A 127 4.24 -2.02 -11.70
CA LYS A 127 5.42 -1.43 -11.07
C LYS A 127 5.45 -1.69 -9.55
N LYS A 128 4.38 -1.32 -8.81
CA LYS A 128 4.38 -1.47 -7.35
C LYS A 128 4.35 -2.94 -6.92
N LEU A 129 3.51 -3.80 -7.51
CA LEU A 129 3.47 -5.23 -7.18
C LEU A 129 4.85 -5.91 -7.27
N PRO A 130 5.65 -5.75 -8.35
CA PRO A 130 7.02 -6.27 -8.40
C PRO A 130 7.94 -5.71 -7.30
N ILE A 131 7.85 -4.42 -6.97
CA ILE A 131 8.64 -3.80 -5.90
C ILE A 131 8.27 -4.41 -4.55
N TYR A 132 6.98 -4.55 -4.24
CA TYR A 132 6.53 -5.20 -3.01
C TYR A 132 7.03 -6.64 -2.89
N ALA A 133 7.00 -7.42 -3.97
CA ALA A 133 7.54 -8.78 -3.98
C ALA A 133 9.05 -8.80 -3.73
N ALA A 134 9.81 -7.93 -4.40
CA ALA A 134 11.27 -7.82 -4.23
C ALA A 134 11.65 -7.40 -2.80
N CYS A 135 10.85 -6.54 -2.17
CA CYS A 135 11.05 -6.09 -0.79
C CYS A 135 10.50 -7.06 0.26
N GLY A 136 9.84 -8.15 -0.15
CA GLY A 136 9.37 -9.21 0.75
C GLY A 136 8.07 -8.89 1.50
N VAL A 137 7.24 -8.00 0.95
CA VAL A 137 5.86 -7.81 1.43
C VAL A 137 5.10 -9.11 1.24
N ARG A 138 4.55 -9.67 2.32
CA ARG A 138 3.97 -11.02 2.28
C ARG A 138 2.60 -11.11 1.62
N HIS A 139 1.79 -10.06 1.77
CA HIS A 139 0.45 -10.02 1.18
C HIS A 139 0.20 -8.65 0.55
N VAL A 140 -0.42 -8.65 -0.61
CA VAL A 140 -0.92 -7.42 -1.25
C VAL A 140 -2.38 -7.63 -1.62
N TRP A 141 -3.19 -6.64 -1.28
CA TRP A 141 -4.57 -6.55 -1.74
C TRP A 141 -4.70 -5.45 -2.79
N LEU A 142 -5.40 -5.77 -3.87
CA LEU A 142 -5.84 -4.77 -4.85
C LEU A 142 -7.36 -4.68 -4.78
N VAL A 143 -7.85 -3.50 -4.43
CA VAL A 143 -9.28 -3.22 -4.30
C VAL A 143 -9.72 -2.36 -5.46
N ASP A 144 -10.63 -2.86 -6.32
CA ASP A 144 -11.23 -2.05 -7.38
C ASP A 144 -12.67 -1.69 -7.02
N PRO A 145 -12.94 -0.45 -6.56
CA PRO A 145 -14.29 -0.03 -6.19
C PRO A 145 -15.22 0.18 -7.40
N THR A 146 -14.67 0.19 -8.63
CA THR A 146 -15.45 0.30 -9.86
C THR A 146 -15.90 -1.06 -10.35
N ALA A 147 -14.97 -2.00 -10.45
CA ALA A 147 -15.25 -3.40 -10.79
C ALA A 147 -15.89 -4.17 -9.63
N ARG A 148 -15.81 -3.64 -8.39
CA ARG A 148 -16.23 -4.29 -7.14
C ARG A 148 -15.49 -5.61 -6.93
N THR A 149 -14.17 -5.56 -6.99
CA THR A 149 -13.32 -6.72 -6.78
C THR A 149 -12.30 -6.47 -5.68
N LEU A 150 -11.97 -7.55 -4.96
CA LEU A 150 -10.83 -7.65 -4.06
C LEU A 150 -9.93 -8.77 -4.56
N GLU A 151 -8.70 -8.44 -4.95
CA GLU A 151 -7.66 -9.40 -5.29
C GLU A 151 -6.71 -9.55 -4.10
N VAL A 152 -6.47 -10.78 -3.69
CA VAL A 152 -5.56 -11.13 -2.59
C VAL A 152 -4.37 -11.86 -3.18
N HIS A 153 -3.19 -11.30 -3.03
CA HIS A 153 -1.93 -11.86 -3.49
C HIS A 153 -1.10 -12.30 -2.29
N ALA A 154 -0.60 -13.52 -2.29
CA ALA A 154 0.33 -14.04 -1.30
C ALA A 154 1.72 -14.27 -1.92
N LEU A 155 2.77 -13.83 -1.23
CA LEU A 155 4.15 -13.97 -1.69
C LEU A 155 4.69 -15.36 -1.32
N GLY A 156 5.16 -16.10 -2.32
CA GLY A 156 5.84 -17.37 -2.12
C GLY A 156 7.30 -17.21 -1.68
N GLU A 157 7.93 -18.31 -1.30
CA GLU A 157 9.36 -18.34 -0.92
C GLU A 157 10.29 -17.96 -2.09
N ASP A 158 9.83 -18.19 -3.31
CA ASP A 158 10.51 -17.79 -4.55
C ASP A 158 10.37 -16.30 -4.91
N ARG A 159 9.77 -15.51 -4.01
CA ARG A 159 9.45 -14.09 -4.19
C ARG A 159 8.57 -13.79 -5.39
N ARG A 160 7.67 -14.71 -5.71
CA ARG A 160 6.62 -14.53 -6.70
C ARG A 160 5.25 -14.54 -6.03
N TRP A 161 4.31 -13.84 -6.64
CA TRP A 161 2.92 -13.87 -6.18
C TRP A 161 2.30 -15.21 -6.54
N HIS A 162 1.80 -15.90 -5.52
CA HIS A 162 1.06 -17.15 -5.62
C HIS A 162 -0.34 -16.95 -5.01
N ASP A 163 -1.19 -17.96 -5.20
CA ASP A 163 -2.53 -18.02 -4.58
C ASP A 163 -3.36 -16.74 -4.75
N VAL A 164 -3.30 -16.16 -5.96
CA VAL A 164 -4.12 -15.00 -6.26
C VAL A 164 -5.60 -15.40 -6.21
N ARG A 165 -6.32 -14.85 -5.22
CA ARG A 165 -7.77 -15.04 -5.08
C ARG A 165 -8.47 -13.76 -5.44
N VAL A 166 -9.52 -13.88 -6.26
CA VAL A 166 -10.36 -12.75 -6.64
C VAL A 166 -11.76 -12.97 -6.07
N TYR A 167 -12.20 -11.99 -5.30
CA TYR A 167 -13.57 -11.94 -4.79
C TYR A 167 -14.31 -10.82 -5.49
N GLU A 168 -15.56 -11.09 -5.90
CA GLU A 168 -16.38 -10.17 -6.70
C GLU A 168 -17.69 -9.84 -6.01
N GLY A 169 -18.16 -8.62 -6.19
CA GLY A 169 -19.44 -8.16 -5.67
C GLY A 169 -19.46 -7.99 -4.16
N GLY A 170 -20.64 -8.11 -3.56
CA GLY A 170 -20.88 -7.88 -2.13
C GLY A 170 -20.81 -9.15 -1.30
N VAL A 171 -19.83 -10.01 -1.52
CA VAL A 171 -19.64 -11.25 -0.76
C VAL A 171 -18.96 -10.99 0.58
N ARG A 172 -19.17 -11.89 1.54
CA ARG A 172 -18.43 -11.91 2.81
C ARG A 172 -17.25 -12.83 2.68
N VAL A 173 -16.08 -12.36 3.12
CA VAL A 173 -14.83 -13.06 2.91
C VAL A 173 -13.97 -13.11 4.17
N ARG A 174 -13.18 -14.18 4.27
CA ARG A 174 -12.07 -14.30 5.22
C ARG A 174 -10.78 -14.32 4.39
N ALA A 175 -10.19 -13.16 4.22
CA ALA A 175 -9.04 -12.96 3.33
C ALA A 175 -7.74 -12.84 4.14
N GLU A 176 -6.72 -13.61 3.74
CA GLU A 176 -5.38 -13.53 4.36
C GLU A 176 -4.73 -12.16 4.09
N PRO A 177 -4.00 -11.60 5.09
CA PRO A 177 -3.65 -12.18 6.38
C PRO A 177 -4.69 -11.93 7.49
N PHE A 178 -5.87 -11.43 7.16
CA PHE A 178 -6.90 -11.00 8.11
C PHE A 178 -8.09 -11.97 8.22
N ALA A 179 -7.88 -13.24 7.92
CA ALA A 179 -8.92 -14.28 7.93
C ALA A 179 -9.57 -14.55 9.31
N ALA A 180 -9.03 -13.96 10.39
CA ALA A 180 -9.61 -14.05 11.72
C ALA A 180 -10.98 -13.35 11.83
N ILE A 181 -11.26 -12.39 10.97
CA ILE A 181 -12.57 -11.74 10.87
C ILE A 181 -13.22 -12.02 9.52
N GLU A 182 -14.52 -11.77 9.43
CA GLU A 182 -15.26 -11.79 8.18
C GLU A 182 -15.48 -10.33 7.73
N LEU A 183 -15.03 -10.01 6.51
CA LEU A 183 -15.23 -8.73 5.87
C LEU A 183 -16.43 -8.79 4.93
N ASP A 184 -17.37 -7.87 5.07
CA ASP A 184 -18.45 -7.68 4.12
C ASP A 184 -17.99 -6.72 3.02
N LEU A 185 -17.65 -7.26 1.85
CA LEU A 185 -17.14 -6.43 0.74
C LEU A 185 -18.17 -5.42 0.24
N ASN A 186 -19.46 -5.64 0.53
CA ASN A 186 -20.49 -4.69 0.12
C ASN A 186 -20.34 -3.31 0.80
N GLU A 187 -19.73 -3.27 2.00
CA GLU A 187 -19.46 -2.03 2.70
C GLU A 187 -18.39 -1.16 2.00
N LEU A 188 -17.49 -1.78 1.21
CA LEU A 188 -16.45 -1.08 0.45
C LEU A 188 -17.02 -0.33 -0.75
N TRP A 189 -18.16 -0.82 -1.29
CA TRP A 189 -18.72 -0.29 -2.52
C TRP A 189 -19.68 0.85 -2.21
N ALA A 190 -19.33 2.07 -2.62
CA ALA A 190 -20.24 3.21 -2.51
C ALA A 190 -21.57 2.92 -3.22
N ARG A 191 -22.67 3.26 -2.57
CA ARG A 191 -24.04 3.10 -3.08
C ARG A 191 -24.33 4.03 -4.25
#